data_ee037f7069cb596ab56659fca97d90b6
#
_entry.id   ee037f7069cb596ab56659fca97d90b6
#
_cell.length_a   1.000
_cell.length_b   1.000
_cell.length_c   1.000
_cell.angle_alpha   90.00
_cell.angle_beta   90.00
_cell.angle_gamma   90.00
#
_symmetry.space_group_name_H-M   'P 1'
#
loop_
_entity.id
_entity.type
_entity.pdbx_description
1 polymer ?
#
loop_
_entity_poly.entity_id
_entity_poly.type
_entity_poly.pdbx_seq_one_letter_code
_entity_poly.pdbx_strand_id
1 'polypeptide(L)'
;MNGASIIYKTILQRTIALSSTEAEFYALADAGKATLYMRSVLCDLYMNQDQPTVIYEDNRGCLKMTQALKPTKRTRHVDTRYFAILDWVQTDQVEIKKIDTSDNAADVLTKALGCVLFYRHTDTILGRRTPSFVTYELTTE
;
A
#
# COMPACT_ATOMS: atom_id res chain seq x y z
N MET A 1 4.04 13.45 13.01
CA MET A 1 5.05 12.36 12.90
C MET A 1 6.11 12.81 11.88
N ASN A 2 7.37 12.39 12.02
CA ASN A 2 8.49 12.88 11.19
C ASN A 2 8.52 12.39 9.72
N GLY A 3 7.43 11.84 9.20
CA GLY A 3 7.35 11.35 7.81
C GLY A 3 8.12 10.05 7.50
N ALA A 4 8.83 9.47 8.49
CA ALA A 4 9.52 8.20 8.32
C ALA A 4 8.55 7.01 8.33
N SER A 5 8.93 5.93 7.65
CA SER A 5 8.17 4.69 7.69
C SER A 5 8.17 4.08 9.09
N ILE A 6 6.97 3.75 9.59
CA ILE A 6 6.79 3.07 10.88
C ILE A 6 6.91 1.55 10.69
N ILE A 7 6.41 1.03 9.58
CA ILE A 7 6.47 -0.39 9.22
C ILE A 7 7.03 -0.51 7.81
N TYR A 8 7.98 -1.43 7.64
CA TYR A 8 8.44 -1.88 6.32
C TYR A 8 8.61 -3.39 6.37
N LYS A 9 8.37 -4.04 5.24
CA LYS A 9 8.42 -5.50 5.14
C LYS A 9 8.87 -5.93 3.75
N THR A 10 9.80 -6.85 3.72
CA THR A 10 10.15 -7.60 2.52
C THR A 10 10.17 -9.09 2.88
N ILE A 11 9.42 -9.90 2.15
CA ILE A 11 9.32 -11.35 2.38
C ILE A 11 9.25 -12.09 1.06
N LEU A 12 9.84 -13.28 1.04
CA LEU A 12 9.58 -14.22 -0.02
C LEU A 12 8.15 -14.77 0.13
N GLN A 13 7.32 -14.57 -0.88
CA GLN A 13 5.95 -15.09 -0.86
C GLN A 13 5.98 -16.63 -0.86
N ARG A 14 5.23 -17.25 0.07
CA ARG A 14 5.12 -18.71 0.17
C ARG A 14 4.19 -19.31 -0.87
N THR A 15 3.31 -18.51 -1.45
CA THR A 15 2.36 -18.91 -2.49
C THR A 15 2.97 -18.59 -3.85
N ILE A 16 2.89 -19.53 -4.78
CA ILE A 16 3.30 -19.32 -6.16
C ILE A 16 2.27 -18.38 -6.80
N ALA A 17 2.70 -17.19 -7.18
CA ALA A 17 1.88 -16.28 -7.98
C ALA A 17 1.98 -16.66 -9.45
N LEU A 18 0.85 -16.74 -10.13
CA LEU A 18 0.79 -17.08 -11.56
C LEU A 18 1.10 -15.88 -12.47
N SER A 19 1.19 -14.67 -11.90
CA SER A 19 1.54 -13.44 -12.61
C SER A 19 2.10 -12.40 -11.64
N SER A 20 2.83 -11.40 -12.18
CA SER A 20 3.29 -10.24 -11.40
C SER A 20 2.11 -9.48 -10.77
N THR A 21 0.99 -9.35 -11.47
CA THR A 21 -0.24 -8.74 -10.94
C THR A 21 -0.77 -9.47 -9.71
N GLU A 22 -0.73 -10.78 -9.70
CA GLU A 22 -1.15 -11.59 -8.55
C GLU A 22 -0.18 -11.45 -7.38
N ALA A 23 1.12 -11.39 -7.65
CA ALA A 23 2.14 -11.14 -6.63
C ALA A 23 1.95 -9.78 -5.95
N GLU A 24 1.71 -8.73 -6.74
CA GLU A 24 1.41 -7.38 -6.22
C GLU A 24 0.10 -7.36 -5.43
N PHE A 25 -0.92 -8.09 -5.90
CA PHE A 25 -2.19 -8.20 -5.19
C PHE A 25 -2.04 -8.87 -3.81
N TYR A 26 -1.17 -9.87 -3.69
CA TYR A 26 -0.83 -10.47 -2.39
C TYR A 26 -0.10 -9.48 -1.48
N ALA A 27 0.83 -8.70 -2.03
CA ALA A 27 1.52 -7.65 -1.29
C ALA A 27 0.55 -6.57 -0.81
N LEU A 28 -0.39 -6.15 -1.66
CA LEU A 28 -1.45 -5.19 -1.33
C LEU A 28 -2.34 -5.71 -0.18
N ALA A 29 -2.73 -6.99 -0.20
CA ALA A 29 -3.51 -7.58 0.88
C ALA A 29 -2.74 -7.60 2.22
N ASP A 30 -1.44 -7.87 2.19
CA ASP A 30 -0.60 -7.82 3.38
C ASP A 30 -0.40 -6.37 3.88
N ALA A 31 -0.25 -5.40 2.98
CA ALA A 31 -0.22 -3.98 3.32
C ALA A 31 -1.54 -3.52 3.96
N GLY A 32 -2.69 -3.94 3.41
CA GLY A 32 -4.01 -3.67 3.99
C GLY A 32 -4.14 -4.17 5.42
N LYS A 33 -3.72 -5.41 5.70
CA LYS A 33 -3.72 -5.95 7.06
C LYS A 33 -2.84 -5.14 8.02
N ALA A 34 -1.66 -4.73 7.59
CA ALA A 34 -0.77 -3.89 8.38
C ALA A 34 -1.39 -2.52 8.65
N THR A 35 -2.07 -1.95 7.66
CA THR A 35 -2.81 -0.69 7.78
C THR A 35 -3.91 -0.79 8.83
N LEU A 36 -4.75 -1.83 8.76
CA LEU A 36 -5.83 -2.03 9.74
C LEU A 36 -5.30 -2.23 11.15
N TYR A 37 -4.22 -3.00 11.29
CA TYR A 37 -3.55 -3.15 12.58
C TYR A 37 -3.08 -1.80 13.15
N MET A 38 -2.44 -0.96 12.32
CA MET A 38 -2.00 0.37 12.76
C MET A 38 -3.18 1.29 13.09
N ARG A 39 -4.27 1.23 12.34
CA ARG A 39 -5.50 1.97 12.67
C ARG A 39 -6.07 1.56 14.03
N SER A 40 -6.07 0.26 14.34
CA SER A 40 -6.48 -0.24 15.65
C SER A 40 -5.57 0.28 16.78
N VAL A 41 -4.25 0.21 16.59
CA VAL A 41 -3.29 0.75 17.57
C VAL A 41 -3.48 2.25 17.78
N LEU A 42 -3.69 3.01 16.72
CA LEU A 42 -3.94 4.46 16.82
C LEU A 42 -5.27 4.75 17.54
N CYS A 43 -6.31 3.96 17.27
CA CYS A 43 -7.58 4.07 17.99
C CYS A 43 -7.41 3.83 19.50
N ASP A 44 -6.65 2.80 19.89
CA ASP A 44 -6.35 2.51 21.30
C ASP A 44 -5.54 3.64 21.98
N LEU A 45 -4.81 4.43 21.18
CA LEU A 45 -4.10 5.62 21.64
C LEU A 45 -4.95 6.91 21.57
N TYR A 46 -6.25 6.80 21.32
CA TYR A 46 -7.18 7.93 21.14
C TYR A 46 -6.80 8.85 19.93
N MET A 47 -6.09 8.29 18.94
CA MET A 47 -5.72 8.97 17.70
C MET A 47 -6.53 8.40 16.54
N ASN A 48 -7.84 8.59 16.56
CA ASN A 48 -8.75 8.04 15.56
C ASN A 48 -8.42 8.55 14.16
N GLN A 49 -8.56 7.65 13.18
CA GLN A 49 -8.34 7.94 11.78
C GLN A 49 -9.71 7.97 11.08
N ASP A 50 -10.29 9.15 10.94
CA ASP A 50 -11.64 9.33 10.39
C ASP A 50 -11.67 9.16 8.87
N GLN A 51 -10.54 9.40 8.20
CA GLN A 51 -10.40 9.22 6.75
C GLN A 51 -9.79 7.85 6.43
N PRO A 52 -10.09 7.28 5.25
CA PRO A 52 -9.45 6.06 4.79
C PRO A 52 -7.93 6.26 4.66
N THR A 53 -7.18 5.22 5.01
CA THR A 53 -5.72 5.25 4.82
C THR A 53 -5.39 4.93 3.37
N VAL A 54 -4.64 5.82 2.72
CA VAL A 54 -4.25 5.62 1.32
C VAL A 54 -3.14 4.58 1.21
N ILE A 55 -3.36 3.56 0.37
CA ILE A 55 -2.34 2.61 -0.05
C ILE A 55 -2.04 2.86 -1.53
N TYR A 56 -0.77 3.09 -1.84
CA TYR A 56 -0.33 3.36 -3.20
C TYR A 56 0.07 2.07 -3.91
N GLU A 57 -0.34 1.94 -5.18
CA GLU A 57 -0.10 0.77 -6.04
C GLU A 57 0.33 1.23 -7.43
N ASP A 58 1.41 0.69 -7.97
CA ASP A 58 1.92 1.04 -9.30
C ASP A 58 1.45 0.07 -10.40
N ASN A 59 1.04 -1.16 -10.05
CA ASN A 59 0.59 -2.15 -11.00
C ASN A 59 -0.86 -1.89 -11.45
N ARG A 60 -1.03 -1.51 -12.73
CA ARG A 60 -2.35 -1.23 -13.32
C ARG A 60 -3.30 -2.43 -13.30
N GLY A 61 -2.77 -3.64 -13.39
CA GLY A 61 -3.57 -4.87 -13.31
C GLY A 61 -4.14 -5.07 -11.92
N CYS A 62 -3.31 -4.85 -10.88
CA CYS A 62 -3.70 -4.90 -9.49
C CYS A 62 -4.81 -3.86 -9.20
N LEU A 63 -4.62 -2.61 -9.62
CA LEU A 63 -5.64 -1.55 -9.48
C LEU A 63 -6.98 -1.92 -10.12
N LYS A 64 -6.97 -2.49 -11.32
CA LYS A 64 -8.21 -2.96 -11.97
C LYS A 64 -8.90 -4.08 -11.19
N MET A 65 -8.13 -4.94 -10.54
CA MET A 65 -8.70 -6.00 -9.68
C MET A 65 -9.40 -5.41 -8.47
N THR A 66 -8.85 -4.37 -7.83
CA THR A 66 -9.46 -3.72 -6.66
C THR A 66 -10.71 -2.91 -7.00
N GLN A 67 -10.84 -2.44 -8.24
CA GLN A 67 -12.00 -1.70 -8.74
C GLN A 67 -13.13 -2.61 -9.26
N ALA A 68 -12.84 -3.88 -9.51
CA ALA A 68 -13.83 -4.82 -10.03
C ALA A 68 -14.79 -5.25 -8.92
N LEU A 69 -16.09 -4.98 -9.09
CA LEU A 69 -17.14 -5.31 -8.12
C LEU A 69 -17.45 -6.82 -8.03
N LYS A 70 -16.90 -7.62 -8.93
CA LYS A 70 -17.10 -9.08 -8.96
C LYS A 70 -15.81 -9.81 -9.29
N PRO A 71 -15.58 -10.98 -8.65
CA PRO A 71 -14.46 -11.84 -9.02
C PRO A 71 -14.53 -12.21 -10.49
N THR A 72 -13.45 -12.04 -11.21
CA THR A 72 -13.31 -12.54 -12.58
C THR A 72 -12.81 -13.99 -12.58
N LYS A 73 -12.84 -14.67 -13.75
CA LYS A 73 -12.24 -16.02 -13.88
C LYS A 73 -10.76 -16.05 -13.42
N ARG A 74 -10.05 -14.95 -13.52
CA ARG A 74 -8.64 -14.78 -13.09
C ARG A 74 -8.47 -14.66 -11.57
N THR A 75 -9.51 -14.22 -10.84
CA THR A 75 -9.44 -13.94 -9.39
C THR A 75 -9.93 -15.08 -8.52
N ARG A 76 -10.45 -16.19 -9.10
CA ARG A 76 -11.00 -17.34 -8.34
C ARG A 76 -10.01 -17.97 -7.36
N HIS A 77 -8.71 -17.91 -7.64
CA HIS A 77 -7.67 -18.45 -6.75
C HIS A 77 -7.25 -17.47 -5.63
N VAL A 78 -7.76 -16.24 -5.68
CA VAL A 78 -7.41 -15.13 -4.77
C VAL A 78 -8.59 -14.72 -3.89
N ASP A 79 -9.68 -15.52 -3.90
CA ASP A 79 -10.99 -15.14 -3.39
C ASP A 79 -10.99 -14.48 -2.00
N THR A 80 -10.37 -15.08 -1.00
CA THR A 80 -10.43 -14.56 0.38
C THR A 80 -9.73 -13.21 0.52
N ARG A 81 -8.55 -13.04 -0.10
CA ARG A 81 -7.80 -11.78 -0.06
C ARG A 81 -8.49 -10.70 -0.87
N TYR A 82 -9.07 -11.09 -2.01
CA TYR A 82 -9.84 -10.21 -2.86
C TYR A 82 -11.05 -9.62 -2.12
N PHE A 83 -11.85 -10.48 -1.49
CA PHE A 83 -13.00 -10.03 -0.72
C PHE A 83 -12.61 -9.17 0.47
N ALA A 84 -11.51 -9.49 1.15
CA ALA A 84 -11.00 -8.68 2.24
C ALA A 84 -10.63 -7.27 1.79
N ILE A 85 -9.91 -7.11 0.67
CA ILE A 85 -9.56 -5.79 0.13
C ILE A 85 -10.81 -5.01 -0.27
N LEU A 86 -11.77 -5.66 -0.94
CA LEU A 86 -13.03 -5.02 -1.32
C LEU A 86 -13.80 -4.54 -0.08
N ASP A 87 -13.89 -5.35 0.95
CA ASP A 87 -14.55 -5.00 2.20
C ASP A 87 -13.90 -3.77 2.84
N TRP A 88 -12.57 -3.73 2.91
CA TRP A 88 -11.83 -2.59 3.49
C TRP A 88 -12.00 -1.30 2.70
N VAL A 89 -12.11 -1.39 1.37
CA VAL A 89 -12.40 -0.24 0.51
C VAL A 89 -13.85 0.20 0.66
N GLN A 90 -14.80 -0.73 0.69
CA GLN A 90 -16.23 -0.42 0.83
C GLN A 90 -16.60 0.14 2.20
N THR A 91 -15.82 -0.20 3.23
CA THR A 91 -16.00 0.28 4.61
C THR A 91 -15.15 1.52 4.91
N ASP A 92 -14.59 2.16 3.89
CA ASP A 92 -13.77 3.38 4.00
C ASP A 92 -12.59 3.25 4.98
N GLN A 93 -12.06 2.03 5.16
CA GLN A 93 -10.87 1.82 5.99
C GLN A 93 -9.59 2.08 5.21
N VAL A 94 -9.58 1.74 3.91
CA VAL A 94 -8.47 2.00 3.00
C VAL A 94 -8.95 2.57 1.68
N GLU A 95 -8.12 3.39 1.07
CA GLU A 95 -8.28 3.89 -0.30
C GLU A 95 -7.07 3.47 -1.11
N ILE A 96 -7.27 2.89 -2.32
CA ILE A 96 -6.17 2.44 -3.17
C ILE A 96 -5.98 3.44 -4.31
N LYS A 97 -4.80 4.08 -4.33
CA LYS A 97 -4.44 5.08 -5.34
C LYS A 97 -3.29 4.60 -6.20
N LYS A 98 -3.33 5.00 -7.46
CA LYS A 98 -2.21 4.78 -8.37
C LYS A 98 -1.03 5.68 -7.99
N ILE A 99 0.17 5.10 -8.04
CA ILE A 99 1.44 5.82 -8.01
C ILE A 99 2.25 5.49 -9.27
N ASP A 100 3.12 6.39 -9.70
CA ASP A 100 4.07 6.06 -10.75
C ASP A 100 5.22 5.22 -10.17
N THR A 101 5.68 4.24 -10.93
CA THR A 101 6.75 3.31 -10.49
C THR A 101 8.01 4.06 -10.04
N SER A 102 8.34 5.20 -10.68
CA SER A 102 9.46 6.05 -10.27
C SER A 102 9.28 6.71 -8.90
N ASP A 103 8.08 6.75 -8.36
CA ASP A 103 7.75 7.34 -7.07
C ASP A 103 7.43 6.29 -5.99
N ASN A 104 7.36 5.01 -6.35
CA ASN A 104 7.10 3.91 -5.43
C ASN A 104 8.32 3.62 -4.54
N ALA A 105 8.33 4.17 -3.33
CA ALA A 105 9.44 4.01 -2.40
C ALA A 105 9.65 2.54 -1.94
N ALA A 106 8.62 1.70 -2.02
CA ALA A 106 8.73 0.29 -1.65
C ALA A 106 9.67 -0.50 -2.59
N ASP A 107 9.90 0.00 -3.81
CA ASP A 107 10.78 -0.63 -4.78
C ASP A 107 12.22 -0.82 -4.29
N VAL A 108 12.71 0.06 -3.41
CA VAL A 108 14.05 -0.07 -2.82
C VAL A 108 14.23 -1.37 -2.00
N LEU A 109 13.14 -1.96 -1.53
CA LEU A 109 13.14 -3.18 -0.73
C LEU A 109 13.12 -4.46 -1.58
N THR A 110 12.80 -4.34 -2.87
CA THR A 110 12.53 -5.50 -3.73
C THR A 110 13.26 -5.48 -5.07
N LYS A 111 13.78 -4.32 -5.50
CA LYS A 111 14.39 -4.14 -6.82
C LYS A 111 15.80 -3.56 -6.70
N ALA A 112 16.70 -3.99 -7.59
CA ALA A 112 17.99 -3.32 -7.77
C ALA A 112 17.76 -1.99 -8.51
N LEU A 113 17.91 -0.88 -7.80
CA LEU A 113 17.69 0.46 -8.33
C LEU A 113 19.01 1.15 -8.66
N GLY A 114 19.00 2.04 -9.66
CA GLY A 114 20.11 2.96 -9.89
C GLY A 114 20.29 3.92 -8.71
N CYS A 115 21.54 4.41 -8.50
CA CYS A 115 21.92 5.23 -7.34
C CYS A 115 20.94 6.37 -7.04
N VAL A 116 20.51 7.11 -8.05
CA VAL A 116 19.61 8.27 -7.85
C VAL A 116 18.28 7.87 -7.24
N LEU A 117 17.62 6.83 -7.78
CA LEU A 117 16.34 6.34 -7.25
C LEU A 117 16.52 5.68 -5.88
N PHE A 118 17.61 4.93 -5.70
CA PHE A 118 17.92 4.30 -4.42
C PHE A 118 18.00 5.33 -3.29
N TYR A 119 18.81 6.38 -3.44
CA TYR A 119 18.93 7.42 -2.43
C TYR A 119 17.62 8.20 -2.24
N ARG A 120 16.92 8.52 -3.33
CA ARG A 120 15.61 9.18 -3.26
C ARG A 120 14.60 8.40 -2.42
N HIS A 121 14.46 7.10 -2.66
CA HIS A 121 13.51 6.26 -1.93
C HIS A 121 13.96 5.97 -0.51
N THR A 122 15.25 5.78 -0.28
CA THR A 122 15.83 5.63 1.06
C THR A 122 15.56 6.86 1.91
N ASP A 123 15.74 8.06 1.38
CA ASP A 123 15.46 9.31 2.09
C ASP A 123 13.96 9.46 2.40
N THR A 124 13.08 8.99 1.51
CA THR A 124 11.63 8.94 1.76
C THR A 124 11.30 7.99 2.91
N ILE A 125 11.85 6.77 2.90
CA ILE A 125 11.60 5.77 3.97
C ILE A 125 12.13 6.25 5.32
N LEU A 126 13.28 6.92 5.34
CA LEU A 126 13.89 7.47 6.55
C LEU A 126 13.27 8.79 7.02
N GLY A 127 12.28 9.32 6.31
CA GLY A 127 11.62 10.59 6.65
C GLY A 127 12.50 11.83 6.44
N ARG A 128 13.57 11.70 5.66
CA ARG A 128 14.45 12.83 5.30
C ARG A 128 13.88 13.64 4.15
N ARG A 129 12.94 13.09 3.42
CA ARG A 129 12.26 13.70 2.30
C ARG A 129 10.76 13.37 2.33
N THR A 130 9.91 14.37 2.15
CA THR A 130 8.48 14.18 1.92
C THR A 130 8.24 13.80 0.47
N PRO A 131 7.51 12.72 0.19
CA PRO A 131 7.11 12.37 -1.18
C PRO A 131 6.26 13.49 -1.81
N SER A 132 6.44 13.74 -3.10
CA SER A 132 5.72 14.80 -3.82
C SER A 132 4.20 14.61 -3.91
N PHE A 133 3.73 13.38 -3.68
CA PHE A 133 2.30 13.02 -3.69
C PHE A 133 1.64 13.11 -2.30
N VAL A 134 2.42 13.39 -1.25
CA VAL A 134 1.89 13.63 0.11
C VAL A 134 1.72 15.13 0.29
N THR A 135 0.50 15.60 0.17
CA THR A 135 0.11 16.95 0.58
C THR A 135 -0.35 16.90 2.03
N TYR A 136 0.40 17.54 2.93
CA TYR A 136 -0.11 17.84 4.27
C TYR A 136 -1.01 19.07 4.14
N GLU A 137 -2.31 18.92 4.32
CA GLU A 137 -3.15 20.05 4.66
C GLU A 137 -2.76 20.49 6.08
N LEU A 138 -1.97 21.55 6.18
CA LEU A 138 -1.75 22.23 7.44
C LEU A 138 -3.07 22.85 7.81
N THR A 139 -3.87 22.16 8.63
CA THR A 139 -4.97 22.81 9.36
C THR A 139 -4.32 23.81 10.31
N THR A 140 -4.27 25.06 9.88
CA THR A 140 -4.03 26.20 10.78
C THR A 140 -5.29 26.34 11.64
N GLU A 141 -5.23 25.88 12.88
CA GLU A 141 -6.07 26.36 13.96
C GLU A 141 -5.56 27.72 14.47
#